data_8f634bd593df3b412d00db72be059e44
#
_entry.id   8f634bd593df3b412d00db72be059e44
#
_cell.length_a   1.000
_cell.length_b   1.000
_cell.length_c   1.000
_cell.angle_alpha   90.00
_cell.angle_beta   90.00
_cell.angle_gamma   90.00
#
_symmetry.space_group_name_H-M   'P 1'
#
loop_
_entity.id
_entity.type
_entity.pdbx_description
1 polymer ?
#
loop_
_entity_poly.entity_id
_entity_poly.type
_entity_poly.pdbx_seq_one_letter_code
_entity_poly.pdbx_strand_id
1 'polypeptide(L)'
;MKLKTWIVCGAAMAVLMGSCAQQTSQYTPEGKHFTTDVMNGMTPVKDQGESQTCWIYAMLATIETEHLAWGDSVNLSPYYIEKMIEQEPDCPQSRRGEPTTLITMIEKYGICGYDAMRKPDTPAPRWVFMLGAQYTPQEFARSVCKPGEYIALSCDDSKPYNEVSELKVPDNWTHEQYLNIPIDTLLAKTERAVKRHHGVCWEDRNHAMAIVGLAHDDAGERYFIMKNSWGETGPHNGLEYVSYQMFRSETVAVEMTREAYAE
;
A
#
# COMPACT_ATOMS: atom_id res chain seq x y z
N MET A 1 4.23 72.48 -30.12
CA MET A 1 4.08 71.18 -30.77
C MET A 1 4.72 70.18 -29.83
N LYS A 2 3.89 69.39 -29.10
CA LYS A 2 4.37 68.35 -28.15
C LYS A 2 4.21 66.98 -28.80
N LEU A 3 5.31 66.33 -29.03
CA LEU A 3 5.37 64.94 -29.56
C LEU A 3 4.98 63.96 -28.43
N LYS A 4 3.95 63.17 -28.64
CA LYS A 4 3.56 62.03 -27.74
C LYS A 4 4.26 60.78 -28.19
N THR A 5 5.16 60.27 -27.36
CA THR A 5 5.81 58.98 -27.53
C THR A 5 4.88 57.90 -27.02
N TRP A 6 4.52 56.95 -27.89
CA TRP A 6 3.78 55.71 -27.50
C TRP A 6 4.77 54.65 -27.12
N ILE A 7 4.73 54.23 -25.86
CA ILE A 7 5.45 53.06 -25.37
C ILE A 7 4.54 51.84 -25.64
N VAL A 8 4.98 50.95 -26.55
CA VAL A 8 4.36 49.67 -26.79
C VAL A 8 4.94 48.69 -25.75
N CYS A 9 4.15 48.33 -24.74
CA CYS A 9 4.46 47.25 -23.83
C CYS A 9 4.18 45.92 -24.55
N GLY A 10 5.24 45.25 -25.02
CA GLY A 10 5.19 43.88 -25.46
C GLY A 10 5.09 42.93 -24.25
N ALA A 11 3.92 42.33 -24.06
CA ALA A 11 3.75 41.23 -23.10
C ALA A 11 4.43 39.97 -23.66
N ALA A 12 5.58 39.63 -23.11
CA ALA A 12 6.19 38.33 -23.37
C ALA A 12 5.38 37.26 -22.61
N MET A 13 4.58 36.47 -23.34
CA MET A 13 3.99 35.23 -22.82
C MET A 13 5.15 34.23 -22.60
N ALA A 14 5.57 34.07 -21.35
CA ALA A 14 6.38 32.94 -20.95
C ALA A 14 5.49 31.68 -20.98
N VAL A 15 5.67 30.87 -22.03
CA VAL A 15 5.15 29.50 -22.07
C VAL A 15 5.94 28.74 -21.02
N LEU A 16 5.37 28.55 -19.86
CA LEU A 16 5.85 27.57 -18.88
C LEU A 16 5.61 26.17 -19.50
N MET A 17 6.63 25.68 -20.20
CA MET A 17 6.73 24.26 -20.46
C MET A 17 6.87 23.59 -19.08
N GLY A 18 5.77 23.07 -18.57
CA GLY A 18 5.77 22.15 -17.45
C GLY A 18 6.58 20.93 -17.87
N SER A 19 7.86 20.90 -17.50
CA SER A 19 8.57 19.64 -17.46
C SER A 19 7.82 18.80 -16.44
N CYS A 20 7.28 17.65 -16.84
CA CYS A 20 7.01 16.55 -15.93
C CYS A 20 8.35 16.26 -15.24
N ALA A 21 8.58 16.85 -14.08
CA ALA A 21 9.62 16.39 -13.18
C ALA A 21 9.20 14.95 -12.86
N GLN A 22 9.96 13.98 -13.36
CA GLN A 22 9.89 12.63 -12.86
C GLN A 22 10.08 12.74 -11.35
N GLN A 23 9.05 12.38 -10.61
CA GLN A 23 9.10 12.35 -9.17
C GLN A 23 10.13 11.26 -8.83
N THR A 24 11.35 11.69 -8.47
CA THR A 24 12.40 10.75 -8.07
C THR A 24 11.92 10.08 -6.79
N SER A 25 11.82 8.78 -6.83
CA SER A 25 11.43 8.00 -5.67
C SER A 25 12.41 8.22 -4.53
N GLN A 26 11.92 8.46 -3.34
CA GLN A 26 12.75 8.50 -2.14
C GLN A 26 13.20 7.11 -1.68
N TYR A 27 12.58 6.05 -2.21
CA TYR A 27 12.79 4.66 -1.79
C TYR A 27 13.83 3.93 -2.63
N THR A 28 13.78 4.11 -3.94
CA THR A 28 14.67 3.43 -4.88
C THR A 28 15.91 4.27 -5.14
N PRO A 29 17.13 3.81 -4.80
CA PRO A 29 18.36 4.54 -5.07
C PRO A 29 18.62 4.64 -6.57
N GLU A 30 18.98 5.85 -7.02
CA GLU A 30 19.29 6.11 -8.43
C GLU A 30 20.57 5.41 -8.89
N GLY A 31 20.58 5.02 -10.16
CA GLY A 31 21.79 4.50 -10.85
C GLY A 31 22.22 3.11 -10.42
N LYS A 32 21.41 2.40 -9.62
CA LYS A 32 21.66 1.01 -9.27
C LYS A 32 21.01 0.05 -10.26
N HIS A 33 21.66 -1.07 -10.49
CA HIS A 33 21.10 -2.20 -11.20
C HIS A 33 20.69 -3.28 -10.20
N PHE A 34 19.48 -3.82 -10.37
CA PHE A 34 18.91 -4.80 -9.45
C PHE A 34 18.72 -6.15 -10.13
N THR A 35 19.13 -7.20 -9.44
CA THR A 35 18.83 -8.59 -9.79
C THR A 35 17.73 -9.11 -8.86
N THR A 36 16.63 -9.59 -9.45
CA THR A 36 15.50 -10.15 -8.69
C THR A 36 15.84 -11.56 -8.21
N ASP A 37 15.73 -11.80 -6.91
CA ASP A 37 15.92 -13.12 -6.30
C ASP A 37 14.60 -13.87 -6.13
N VAL A 38 13.55 -13.16 -5.75
CA VAL A 38 12.18 -13.66 -5.56
C VAL A 38 11.19 -12.64 -6.11
N MET A 39 10.19 -13.11 -6.84
CA MET A 39 9.05 -12.29 -7.24
C MET A 39 7.76 -13.06 -6.96
N ASN A 40 6.89 -12.49 -6.16
CA ASN A 40 5.57 -13.03 -5.87
C ASN A 40 4.57 -12.58 -6.93
N GLY A 41 3.48 -13.33 -7.07
CA GLY A 41 2.36 -12.91 -7.90
C GLY A 41 1.79 -11.58 -7.41
N MET A 42 1.45 -10.69 -8.35
CA MET A 42 0.80 -9.42 -8.03
C MET A 42 -0.21 -9.03 -9.11
N THR A 43 -1.25 -8.31 -8.71
CA THR A 43 -2.15 -7.62 -9.65
C THR A 43 -1.48 -6.38 -10.23
N PRO A 44 -1.99 -5.79 -11.34
CA PRO A 44 -1.47 -4.52 -11.86
C PRO A 44 -1.35 -3.44 -10.79
N VAL A 45 -0.35 -2.57 -10.91
CA VAL A 45 -0.17 -1.44 -10.01
C VAL A 45 -1.32 -0.45 -10.20
N LYS A 46 -2.05 -0.19 -9.12
CA LYS A 46 -3.16 0.76 -9.11
C LYS A 46 -2.66 2.17 -8.81
N ASP A 47 -3.45 3.17 -9.15
CA ASP A 47 -3.13 4.58 -8.90
C ASP A 47 -4.13 5.17 -7.89
N GLN A 48 -3.61 5.60 -6.73
CA GLN A 48 -4.39 6.30 -5.70
C GLN A 48 -4.63 7.77 -6.03
N GLY A 49 -3.94 8.31 -7.05
CA GLY A 49 -3.96 9.73 -7.39
C GLY A 49 -3.44 10.58 -6.23
N GLU A 50 -4.16 11.67 -5.94
CA GLU A 50 -3.82 12.60 -4.85
C GLU A 50 -4.40 12.20 -3.48
N SER A 51 -5.07 11.04 -3.37
CA SER A 51 -5.63 10.57 -2.11
C SER A 51 -4.51 10.16 -1.13
N GLN A 52 -4.82 10.20 0.16
CA GLN A 52 -3.89 9.74 1.20
C GLN A 52 -4.28 8.33 1.70
N THR A 53 -4.76 7.50 0.79
CA THR A 53 -5.29 6.17 1.07
C THR A 53 -4.33 5.04 0.68
N CYS A 54 -3.01 5.30 0.65
CA CYS A 54 -1.97 4.31 0.34
C CYS A 54 -2.13 3.01 1.16
N TRP A 55 -2.52 3.12 2.42
CA TRP A 55 -2.78 2.01 3.32
C TRP A 55 -3.86 1.03 2.79
N ILE A 56 -4.89 1.55 2.10
CA ILE A 56 -5.91 0.73 1.44
C ILE A 56 -5.28 -0.06 0.30
N TYR A 57 -4.53 0.62 -0.57
CA TYR A 57 -3.90 0.00 -1.74
C TYR A 57 -2.85 -1.03 -1.36
N ALA A 58 -2.01 -0.72 -0.37
CA ALA A 58 -0.97 -1.60 0.12
C ALA A 58 -1.55 -2.88 0.74
N MET A 59 -2.53 -2.75 1.63
CA MET A 59 -3.11 -3.92 2.29
C MET A 59 -3.98 -4.75 1.35
N LEU A 60 -4.72 -4.14 0.40
CA LEU A 60 -5.42 -4.90 -0.64
C LEU A 60 -4.43 -5.66 -1.54
N ALA A 61 -3.32 -5.05 -1.92
CA ALA A 61 -2.28 -5.72 -2.70
C ALA A 61 -1.64 -6.89 -1.93
N THR A 62 -1.52 -6.77 -0.61
CA THR A 62 -1.06 -7.84 0.28
C THR A 62 -2.03 -9.02 0.28
N ILE A 63 -3.33 -8.77 0.43
CA ILE A 63 -4.38 -9.80 0.34
C ILE A 63 -4.39 -10.46 -1.05
N GLU A 64 -4.29 -9.67 -2.11
CA GLU A 64 -4.23 -10.16 -3.49
C GLU A 64 -3.01 -11.06 -3.74
N THR A 65 -1.83 -10.68 -3.22
CA THR A 65 -0.60 -11.48 -3.33
C THR A 65 -0.75 -12.84 -2.62
N GLU A 66 -1.35 -12.84 -1.44
CA GLU A 66 -1.63 -14.08 -0.68
C GLU A 66 -2.51 -15.04 -1.48
N HIS A 67 -3.59 -14.54 -2.07
CA HIS A 67 -4.50 -15.35 -2.90
C HIS A 67 -3.84 -15.83 -4.19
N LEU A 68 -3.03 -15.00 -4.85
CA LEU A 68 -2.30 -15.40 -6.05
C LEU A 68 -1.30 -16.52 -5.78
N ALA A 69 -0.71 -16.59 -4.60
CA ALA A 69 0.16 -17.68 -4.19
C ALA A 69 -0.58 -19.02 -4.12
N TRP A 70 -1.88 -19.01 -3.80
CA TRP A 70 -2.75 -20.19 -3.79
C TRP A 70 -3.37 -20.52 -5.16
N GLY A 71 -3.10 -19.69 -6.18
CA GLY A 71 -3.65 -19.86 -7.54
C GLY A 71 -5.02 -19.23 -7.74
N ASP A 72 -5.49 -18.43 -6.78
CA ASP A 72 -6.74 -17.66 -6.92
C ASP A 72 -6.51 -16.39 -7.74
N SER A 73 -7.49 -16.02 -8.55
CA SER A 73 -7.47 -14.76 -9.30
C SER A 73 -8.28 -13.70 -8.57
N VAL A 74 -7.68 -13.03 -7.59
CA VAL A 74 -8.31 -11.98 -6.79
C VAL A 74 -7.73 -10.62 -7.17
N ASN A 75 -8.59 -9.65 -7.48
CA ASN A 75 -8.26 -8.26 -7.72
C ASN A 75 -9.34 -7.40 -7.08
N LEU A 76 -9.02 -6.66 -6.03
CA LEU A 76 -9.97 -5.99 -5.14
C LEU A 76 -10.07 -4.49 -5.45
N SER A 77 -11.23 -3.89 -5.17
CA SER A 77 -11.46 -2.47 -5.42
C SER A 77 -11.09 -1.60 -4.21
N PRO A 78 -10.07 -0.73 -4.32
CA PRO A 78 -9.79 0.27 -3.29
C PRO A 78 -10.92 1.30 -3.19
N TYR A 79 -11.56 1.65 -4.30
CA TYR A 79 -12.64 2.64 -4.34
C TYR A 79 -13.87 2.22 -3.52
N TYR A 80 -14.09 0.90 -3.36
CA TYR A 80 -15.15 0.42 -2.48
C TYR A 80 -14.90 0.82 -1.02
N ILE A 81 -13.69 0.58 -0.53
CA ILE A 81 -13.31 0.96 0.85
C ILE A 81 -13.23 2.47 1.00
N GLU A 82 -12.65 3.19 0.05
CA GLU A 82 -12.62 4.66 0.06
C GLU A 82 -14.02 5.27 0.22
N LYS A 83 -15.03 4.63 -0.38
CA LYS A 83 -16.42 5.05 -0.24
C LYS A 83 -17.02 4.65 1.09
N MET A 84 -16.64 3.52 1.64
CA MET A 84 -17.16 3.06 2.94
C MET A 84 -16.62 3.88 4.10
N ILE A 85 -15.35 4.27 4.08
CA ILE A 85 -14.75 5.09 5.14
C ILE A 85 -15.35 6.51 5.23
N GLU A 86 -16.02 7.00 4.17
CA GLU A 86 -16.78 8.27 4.21
C GLU A 86 -17.94 8.22 5.22
N GLN A 87 -18.37 7.03 5.63
CA GLN A 87 -19.43 6.83 6.59
C GLN A 87 -18.92 6.67 8.04
N GLU A 88 -17.58 6.61 8.20
CA GLU A 88 -16.95 6.47 9.52
C GLU A 88 -16.80 7.83 10.20
N PRO A 89 -17.42 8.04 11.36
CA PRO A 89 -17.36 9.33 12.06
C PRO A 89 -15.95 9.67 12.54
N ASP A 90 -15.13 8.67 12.83
CA ASP A 90 -13.79 8.83 13.37
C ASP A 90 -12.70 8.89 12.25
N CYS A 91 -13.10 8.65 11.00
CA CYS A 91 -12.18 8.76 9.88
C CYS A 91 -11.71 10.21 9.70
N PRO A 92 -10.39 10.48 9.70
CA PRO A 92 -9.88 11.83 9.54
C PRO A 92 -10.21 12.40 8.14
N GLN A 93 -10.32 13.73 8.03
CA GLN A 93 -10.58 14.39 6.73
C GLN A 93 -9.51 14.08 5.68
N SER A 94 -8.27 13.83 6.12
CA SER A 94 -7.18 13.39 5.26
C SER A 94 -7.41 12.01 4.66
N ARG A 95 -8.29 11.19 5.25
CA ARG A 95 -8.49 9.77 4.94
C ARG A 95 -7.25 8.90 5.15
N ARG A 96 -6.27 9.41 5.91
CA ARG A 96 -5.14 8.61 6.36
C ARG A 96 -5.61 7.53 7.32
N GLY A 97 -4.93 6.41 7.34
CA GLY A 97 -5.25 5.26 8.18
C GLY A 97 -4.12 4.25 8.14
N GLU A 98 -4.22 3.26 8.98
CA GLU A 98 -3.27 2.15 9.06
C GLU A 98 -3.73 0.97 8.20
N PRO A 99 -2.82 0.14 7.67
CA PRO A 99 -3.19 -1.05 6.88
C PRO A 99 -4.15 -2.00 7.62
N THR A 100 -4.01 -2.14 8.94
CA THR A 100 -4.93 -2.92 9.79
C THR A 100 -6.34 -2.37 9.80
N THR A 101 -6.52 -1.05 9.69
CA THR A 101 -7.84 -0.42 9.56
C THR A 101 -8.62 -0.97 8.38
N LEU A 102 -7.93 -1.34 7.29
CA LEU A 102 -8.59 -1.97 6.13
C LEU A 102 -9.28 -3.28 6.52
N ILE A 103 -8.64 -4.11 7.34
CA ILE A 103 -9.22 -5.39 7.77
C ILE A 103 -10.53 -5.13 8.52
N THR A 104 -10.52 -4.19 9.46
CA THR A 104 -11.72 -3.75 10.19
C THR A 104 -12.81 -3.21 9.25
N MET A 105 -12.44 -2.45 8.22
CA MET A 105 -13.41 -1.96 7.22
C MET A 105 -13.97 -3.09 6.35
N ILE A 106 -13.14 -4.06 5.94
CA ILE A 106 -13.59 -5.23 5.19
C ILE A 106 -14.56 -6.08 6.04
N GLU A 107 -14.26 -6.30 7.31
CA GLU A 107 -15.15 -7.03 8.21
C GLU A 107 -16.50 -6.32 8.39
N LYS A 108 -16.49 -4.99 8.49
CA LYS A 108 -17.69 -4.17 8.70
C LYS A 108 -18.55 -4.02 7.44
N TYR A 109 -17.94 -3.68 6.33
CA TYR A 109 -18.63 -3.26 5.10
C TYR A 109 -18.55 -4.28 3.97
N GLY A 110 -17.66 -5.25 4.07
CA GLY A 110 -17.34 -6.14 2.96
C GLY A 110 -16.36 -5.52 1.97
N ILE A 111 -16.24 -6.16 0.82
CA ILE A 111 -15.38 -5.73 -0.29
C ILE A 111 -15.99 -6.18 -1.62
N CYS A 112 -15.56 -5.61 -2.73
CA CYS A 112 -15.89 -6.10 -4.07
C CYS A 112 -14.66 -6.21 -4.97
N GLY A 113 -14.77 -6.96 -6.03
CA GLY A 113 -13.76 -7.04 -7.07
C GLY A 113 -13.56 -5.69 -7.79
N TYR A 114 -12.35 -5.45 -8.27
CA TYR A 114 -11.98 -4.23 -9.01
C TYR A 114 -12.86 -4.01 -10.24
N ASP A 115 -13.25 -5.08 -10.91
CA ASP A 115 -14.13 -5.01 -12.09
C ASP A 115 -15.54 -4.46 -11.80
N ALA A 116 -16.02 -4.64 -10.58
CA ALA A 116 -17.32 -4.14 -10.14
C ALA A 116 -17.29 -2.64 -9.77
N MET A 117 -16.13 -2.13 -9.37
CA MET A 117 -15.98 -0.72 -9.00
C MET A 117 -14.56 -0.23 -9.33
N ARG A 118 -14.35 0.23 -10.57
CA ARG A 118 -13.05 0.67 -11.11
C ARG A 118 -12.77 2.15 -10.95
N LYS A 119 -13.73 2.93 -10.43
CA LYS A 119 -13.64 4.38 -10.31
C LYS A 119 -14.38 4.85 -9.04
N PRO A 120 -13.93 5.95 -8.42
CA PRO A 120 -14.53 6.44 -7.18
C PRO A 120 -15.98 6.89 -7.31
N ASP A 121 -16.41 7.37 -8.48
CA ASP A 121 -17.79 7.81 -8.78
C ASP A 121 -18.76 6.65 -9.08
N THR A 122 -18.25 5.42 -9.21
CA THR A 122 -19.09 4.24 -9.41
C THR A 122 -19.93 3.97 -8.15
N PRO A 123 -21.25 3.72 -8.27
CA PRO A 123 -22.05 3.29 -7.13
C PRO A 123 -21.52 1.99 -6.53
N ALA A 124 -21.43 1.91 -5.19
CA ALA A 124 -21.06 0.68 -4.54
C ALA A 124 -22.03 -0.46 -4.89
N PRO A 125 -21.55 -1.61 -5.36
CA PRO A 125 -22.40 -2.70 -5.78
C PRO A 125 -23.10 -3.32 -4.57
N ARG A 126 -24.36 -3.69 -4.72
CA ARG A 126 -25.09 -4.47 -3.71
C ARG A 126 -24.74 -5.95 -3.76
N TRP A 127 -24.23 -6.41 -4.90
CA TRP A 127 -23.95 -7.80 -5.20
C TRP A 127 -22.60 -7.95 -5.89
N VAL A 128 -21.86 -8.96 -5.50
CA VAL A 128 -20.63 -9.41 -6.15
C VAL A 128 -20.93 -10.75 -6.83
N PHE A 129 -20.47 -10.92 -8.06
CA PHE A 129 -20.62 -12.17 -8.81
C PHE A 129 -19.28 -12.89 -8.85
N MET A 130 -19.25 -14.14 -8.40
CA MET A 130 -18.07 -14.97 -8.40
C MET A 130 -18.47 -16.43 -8.69
N LEU A 131 -17.77 -17.09 -9.62
CA LEU A 131 -18.00 -18.50 -10.00
C LEU A 131 -19.46 -18.81 -10.33
N GLY A 132 -20.19 -17.87 -10.97
CA GLY A 132 -21.59 -18.06 -11.36
C GLY A 132 -22.61 -17.89 -10.24
N ALA A 133 -22.19 -17.53 -9.03
CA ALA A 133 -23.04 -17.22 -7.89
C ALA A 133 -23.00 -15.74 -7.52
N GLN A 134 -24.02 -15.30 -6.81
CA GLN A 134 -24.22 -13.94 -6.34
C GLN A 134 -24.03 -13.87 -4.83
N TYR A 135 -23.24 -12.91 -4.37
CA TYR A 135 -22.89 -12.70 -2.96
C TYR A 135 -23.12 -11.25 -2.58
N THR A 136 -23.39 -10.99 -1.33
CA THR A 136 -23.21 -9.63 -0.77
C THR A 136 -21.72 -9.32 -0.65
N PRO A 137 -21.31 -8.03 -0.61
CA PRO A 137 -19.93 -7.66 -0.35
C PRO A 137 -19.35 -8.27 0.94
N GLN A 138 -20.17 -8.45 1.99
CA GLN A 138 -19.76 -9.07 3.25
C GLN A 138 -19.55 -10.58 3.12
N GLU A 139 -20.38 -11.27 2.34
CA GLU A 139 -20.18 -12.69 2.05
C GLU A 139 -18.94 -12.92 1.19
N PHE A 140 -18.73 -12.09 0.17
CA PHE A 140 -17.53 -12.13 -0.66
C PHE A 140 -16.27 -11.85 0.16
N ALA A 141 -16.31 -10.88 1.08
CA ALA A 141 -15.18 -10.55 1.97
C ALA A 141 -14.67 -11.76 2.75
N ARG A 142 -15.56 -12.63 3.23
CA ARG A 142 -15.20 -13.85 3.99
C ARG A 142 -14.42 -14.88 3.16
N SER A 143 -14.49 -14.79 1.84
CA SER A 143 -13.71 -15.66 0.96
C SER A 143 -12.31 -15.12 0.68
N VAL A 144 -12.08 -13.82 0.89
CA VAL A 144 -10.79 -13.17 0.57
C VAL A 144 -10.03 -12.66 1.79
N CYS A 145 -10.70 -12.43 2.91
CA CYS A 145 -10.08 -11.98 4.16
C CYS A 145 -10.91 -12.47 5.34
N LYS A 146 -10.44 -13.51 6.02
CA LYS A 146 -11.14 -14.07 7.18
C LYS A 146 -10.85 -13.26 8.43
N PRO A 147 -11.81 -13.12 9.35
CA PRO A 147 -11.57 -12.49 10.63
C PRO A 147 -10.37 -13.11 11.37
N GLY A 148 -9.45 -12.25 11.82
CA GLY A 148 -8.26 -12.67 12.56
C GLY A 148 -7.20 -13.40 11.74
N GLU A 149 -7.27 -13.41 10.41
CA GLU A 149 -6.30 -14.04 9.52
C GLU A 149 -4.95 -13.30 9.54
N TYR A 150 -4.98 -11.98 9.66
CA TYR A 150 -3.79 -11.14 9.66
C TYR A 150 -3.32 -10.81 11.07
N ILE A 151 -2.04 -10.51 11.20
CA ILE A 151 -1.39 -9.99 12.40
C ILE A 151 -0.65 -8.72 12.03
N ALA A 152 -0.74 -7.71 12.89
CA ALA A 152 0.02 -6.48 12.80
C ALA A 152 1.21 -6.52 13.77
N LEU A 153 2.37 -6.14 13.26
CA LEU A 153 3.65 -6.18 13.96
C LEU A 153 4.24 -4.77 13.98
N SER A 154 4.68 -4.30 15.15
CA SER A 154 5.43 -3.06 15.31
C SER A 154 6.86 -3.34 15.79
N CYS A 155 7.73 -2.34 15.73
CA CYS A 155 9.14 -2.46 16.15
C CYS A 155 9.60 -1.27 17.01
N ASP A 156 8.73 -0.78 17.86
CA ASP A 156 8.99 0.36 18.75
C ASP A 156 9.90 -0.07 19.91
N ASP A 157 11.15 0.37 19.91
CA ASP A 157 12.16 0.06 20.94
C ASP A 157 11.92 0.78 22.27
N SER A 158 11.01 1.76 22.29
CA SER A 158 10.56 2.42 23.52
C SER A 158 9.53 1.62 24.32
N LYS A 159 9.02 0.50 23.75
CA LYS A 159 8.01 -0.37 24.36
C LYS A 159 8.56 -1.77 24.59
N PRO A 160 7.98 -2.52 25.56
CA PRO A 160 8.35 -3.92 25.74
C PRO A 160 8.13 -4.76 24.47
N TYR A 161 9.07 -5.63 24.18
CA TYR A 161 8.91 -6.60 23.09
C TYR A 161 8.07 -7.81 23.52
N ASN A 162 7.44 -8.45 22.55
CA ASN A 162 6.52 -9.58 22.70
C ASN A 162 5.25 -9.25 23.49
N GLU A 163 4.89 -7.98 23.51
CA GLU A 163 3.63 -7.50 24.06
C GLU A 163 2.76 -6.87 22.97
N VAL A 164 1.45 -7.00 23.13
CA VAL A 164 0.46 -6.39 22.25
C VAL A 164 0.06 -5.05 22.82
N SER A 165 0.12 -4.01 22.01
CA SER A 165 -0.30 -2.67 22.41
C SER A 165 -0.84 -1.89 21.22
N GLU A 166 -1.67 -0.88 21.52
CA GLU A 166 -2.14 0.06 20.53
C GLU A 166 -0.98 0.90 19.98
N LEU A 167 -0.94 1.06 18.67
CA LEU A 167 -0.07 2.01 18.01
C LEU A 167 -0.66 3.42 18.17
N LYS A 168 -0.03 4.25 19.01
CA LYS A 168 -0.52 5.59 19.34
C LYS A 168 -0.11 6.62 18.30
N VAL A 169 -0.68 6.53 17.12
CA VAL A 169 -0.53 7.49 16.01
C VAL A 169 -1.90 8.00 15.58
N PRO A 170 -2.00 9.23 15.05
CA PRO A 170 -3.28 9.81 14.64
C PRO A 170 -4.02 8.99 13.56
N ASP A 171 -3.26 8.24 12.75
CA ASP A 171 -3.78 7.46 11.64
C ASP A 171 -4.40 6.13 12.10
N ASN A 172 -4.12 5.68 13.33
CA ASN A 172 -4.76 4.51 13.97
C ASN A 172 -6.09 4.89 14.65
N TRP A 173 -7.03 5.43 13.89
CA TRP A 173 -8.34 5.87 14.40
C TRP A 173 -9.31 4.73 14.71
N THR A 174 -9.00 3.50 14.31
CA THR A 174 -9.73 2.27 14.70
C THR A 174 -9.16 1.61 15.95
N HIS A 175 -8.11 2.17 16.56
CA HIS A 175 -7.47 1.65 17.79
C HIS A 175 -6.92 0.23 17.65
N GLU A 176 -6.36 -0.08 16.49
CA GLU A 176 -5.81 -1.39 16.19
C GLU A 176 -4.60 -1.72 17.08
N GLN A 177 -4.42 -3.02 17.31
CA GLN A 177 -3.41 -3.55 18.21
C GLN A 177 -2.28 -4.23 17.46
N TYR A 178 -1.04 -3.96 17.88
CA TYR A 178 0.17 -4.46 17.25
C TYR A 178 1.00 -5.29 18.23
N LEU A 179 1.52 -6.42 17.78
CA LEU A 179 2.53 -7.18 18.51
C LEU A 179 3.89 -6.52 18.28
N ASN A 180 4.50 -6.00 19.35
CA ASN A 180 5.79 -5.34 19.27
C ASN A 180 6.94 -6.36 19.31
N ILE A 181 7.81 -6.36 18.28
CA ILE A 181 8.97 -7.26 18.19
C ILE A 181 10.23 -6.50 17.77
N PRO A 182 11.44 -7.02 18.06
CA PRO A 182 12.68 -6.37 17.62
C PRO A 182 12.75 -6.24 16.10
N ILE A 183 13.25 -5.11 15.59
CA ILE A 183 13.32 -4.81 14.14
C ILE A 183 14.08 -5.89 13.36
N ASP A 184 15.16 -6.48 13.90
CA ASP A 184 15.87 -7.56 13.22
C ASP A 184 15.05 -8.84 13.14
N THR A 185 14.19 -9.10 14.13
CA THR A 185 13.22 -10.21 14.10
C THR A 185 12.14 -9.93 13.05
N LEU A 186 11.63 -8.71 13.01
CA LEU A 186 10.63 -8.27 12.03
C LEU A 186 11.17 -8.42 10.60
N LEU A 187 12.39 -7.92 10.33
CA LEU A 187 13.05 -8.06 9.04
C LEU A 187 13.19 -9.55 8.64
N ALA A 188 13.68 -10.39 9.56
CA ALA A 188 13.86 -11.81 9.26
C ALA A 188 12.54 -12.54 8.98
N LYS A 189 11.48 -12.19 9.72
CA LYS A 189 10.12 -12.71 9.48
C LYS A 189 9.56 -12.25 8.13
N THR A 190 9.70 -10.97 7.82
CA THR A 190 9.30 -10.40 6.53
C THR A 190 10.03 -11.06 5.36
N GLU A 191 11.37 -11.17 5.44
CA GLU A 191 12.16 -11.83 4.39
C GLU A 191 11.71 -13.28 4.19
N ARG A 192 11.45 -14.01 5.28
CA ARG A 192 10.99 -15.40 5.21
C ARG A 192 9.61 -15.52 4.58
N ALA A 193 8.66 -14.68 4.99
CA ALA A 193 7.31 -14.64 4.43
C ALA A 193 7.35 -14.42 2.91
N VAL A 194 8.12 -13.43 2.44
CA VAL A 194 8.27 -13.15 1.00
C VAL A 194 8.92 -14.32 0.25
N LYS A 195 9.93 -14.99 0.82
CA LYS A 195 10.56 -16.19 0.23
C LYS A 195 9.61 -17.37 0.09
N ARG A 196 8.57 -17.41 0.92
CA ARG A 196 7.52 -18.44 0.88
C ARG A 196 6.28 -18.00 0.11
N HIS A 197 6.39 -16.89 -0.61
CA HIS A 197 5.37 -16.29 -1.46
C HIS A 197 4.15 -15.73 -0.71
N HIS A 198 4.26 -15.47 0.59
CA HIS A 198 3.24 -14.73 1.33
C HIS A 198 3.22 -13.26 0.98
N GLY A 199 2.04 -12.65 1.05
CA GLY A 199 1.83 -11.23 0.98
C GLY A 199 2.24 -10.54 2.29
N VAL A 200 2.92 -9.40 2.19
CA VAL A 200 3.32 -8.59 3.34
C VAL A 200 3.04 -7.12 3.05
N CYS A 201 2.34 -6.44 3.95
CA CYS A 201 2.20 -5.00 3.93
C CYS A 201 3.29 -4.38 4.78
N TRP A 202 3.87 -3.29 4.32
CA TRP A 202 4.87 -2.50 5.03
C TRP A 202 4.42 -1.05 5.08
N GLU A 203 4.67 -0.41 6.20
CA GLU A 203 4.48 1.02 6.34
C GLU A 203 5.64 1.72 7.02
N ASP A 204 5.91 2.94 6.55
CA ASP A 204 6.67 3.96 7.25
C ASP A 204 5.73 5.04 7.81
N ARG A 205 6.28 6.12 8.34
CA ARG A 205 5.48 7.21 8.94
C ARG A 205 4.55 7.93 7.97
N ASN A 206 4.75 7.80 6.67
CA ASN A 206 4.08 8.62 5.66
C ASN A 206 3.40 7.80 4.57
N HIS A 207 3.79 6.54 4.40
CA HIS A 207 3.39 5.73 3.26
C HIS A 207 3.30 4.25 3.59
N ALA A 208 2.46 3.53 2.85
CA ALA A 208 2.35 2.07 2.92
C ALA A 208 2.49 1.45 1.53
N MET A 209 3.16 0.31 1.45
CA MET A 209 3.38 -0.46 0.22
C MET A 209 3.28 -1.96 0.47
N ALA A 210 2.94 -2.75 -0.56
CA ALA A 210 2.97 -4.21 -0.46
C ALA A 210 4.35 -4.74 -0.88
N ILE A 211 4.95 -5.61 -0.07
CA ILE A 211 6.20 -6.29 -0.43
C ILE A 211 5.86 -7.47 -1.33
N VAL A 212 6.40 -7.44 -2.53
CA VAL A 212 6.12 -8.43 -3.58
C VAL A 212 7.37 -9.20 -4.05
N GLY A 213 8.54 -8.92 -3.49
CA GLY A 213 9.74 -9.64 -3.88
C GLY A 213 11.00 -9.25 -3.12
N LEU A 214 12.08 -9.89 -3.50
CA LEU A 214 13.43 -9.67 -3.01
C LEU A 214 14.39 -9.46 -4.16
N ALA A 215 15.38 -8.60 -3.96
CA ALA A 215 16.42 -8.32 -4.93
C ALA A 215 17.76 -8.02 -4.23
N HIS A 216 18.83 -8.02 -5.03
CA HIS A 216 20.12 -7.48 -4.63
C HIS A 216 20.68 -6.60 -5.75
N ASP A 217 21.57 -5.68 -5.40
CA ASP A 217 22.31 -4.88 -6.35
C ASP A 217 23.66 -5.52 -6.73
N ASP A 218 24.40 -4.90 -7.65
CA ASP A 218 25.71 -5.39 -8.10
C ASP A 218 26.78 -5.44 -6.97
N ALA A 219 26.55 -4.72 -5.87
CA ALA A 219 27.40 -4.77 -4.67
C ALA A 219 26.96 -5.86 -3.68
N GLY A 220 25.86 -6.56 -3.94
CA GLY A 220 25.27 -7.56 -3.06
C GLY A 220 24.45 -6.99 -1.92
N GLU A 221 24.12 -5.69 -1.93
CA GLU A 221 23.16 -5.10 -0.99
C GLU A 221 21.77 -5.62 -1.28
N ARG A 222 21.00 -5.97 -0.23
CA ARG A 222 19.68 -6.59 -0.35
C ARG A 222 18.56 -5.58 -0.26
N TYR A 223 17.49 -5.84 -1.04
CA TYR A 223 16.32 -4.98 -1.16
C TYR A 223 15.03 -5.79 -1.10
N PHE A 224 14.00 -5.18 -0.54
CA PHE A 224 12.63 -5.57 -0.79
C PHE A 224 12.14 -4.91 -2.08
N ILE A 225 11.44 -5.68 -2.94
CA ILE A 225 10.70 -5.13 -4.05
C ILE A 225 9.29 -4.85 -3.54
N MET A 226 8.90 -3.58 -3.59
CA MET A 226 7.62 -3.12 -3.07
C MET A 226 6.74 -2.59 -4.18
N LYS A 227 5.48 -3.02 -4.18
CA LYS A 227 4.45 -2.51 -5.08
C LYS A 227 3.87 -1.23 -4.50
N ASN A 228 4.09 -0.12 -5.22
CA ASN A 228 3.57 1.20 -4.87
C ASN A 228 2.13 1.37 -5.38
N SER A 229 1.50 2.50 -5.07
CA SER A 229 0.14 2.86 -5.45
C SER A 229 0.05 4.14 -6.29
N TRP A 230 1.07 4.40 -7.12
CA TRP A 230 1.16 5.58 -7.99
C TRP A 230 1.09 5.24 -9.49
N GLY A 231 0.39 4.15 -9.81
CA GLY A 231 0.29 3.64 -11.17
C GLY A 231 1.61 3.01 -11.68
N GLU A 232 1.58 2.50 -12.89
CA GLU A 232 2.74 1.90 -13.56
C GLU A 232 3.68 3.00 -14.08
N THR A 233 4.25 3.79 -13.17
CA THR A 233 5.12 4.93 -13.47
C THR A 233 6.59 4.63 -13.12
N GLY A 234 7.48 5.53 -13.56
CA GLY A 234 8.90 5.44 -13.26
C GLY A 234 9.64 4.27 -13.94
N PRO A 235 10.95 4.11 -13.66
CA PRO A 235 11.80 3.15 -14.34
C PRO A 235 11.49 1.69 -14.03
N HIS A 236 10.74 1.43 -12.96
CA HIS A 236 10.40 0.09 -12.46
C HIS A 236 8.89 -0.18 -12.52
N ASN A 237 8.12 0.54 -13.36
CA ASN A 237 6.69 0.32 -13.59
C ASN A 237 5.86 0.31 -12.29
N GLY A 238 6.10 1.27 -11.40
CA GLY A 238 5.40 1.40 -10.12
C GLY A 238 5.92 0.48 -9.00
N LEU A 239 7.07 -0.16 -9.19
CA LEU A 239 7.78 -0.88 -8.14
C LEU A 239 8.88 -0.01 -7.54
N GLU A 240 9.15 -0.23 -6.24
CA GLU A 240 10.20 0.41 -5.48
C GLU A 240 11.17 -0.61 -4.90
N TYR A 241 12.43 -0.23 -4.76
CA TYR A 241 13.49 -1.07 -4.20
C TYR A 241 13.95 -0.47 -2.88
N VAL A 242 13.41 -0.97 -1.77
CA VAL A 242 13.71 -0.51 -0.41
C VAL A 242 14.82 -1.35 0.17
N SER A 243 15.97 -0.72 0.46
CA SER A 243 17.10 -1.45 1.04
C SER A 243 16.76 -1.99 2.44
N TYR A 244 17.41 -3.08 2.85
CA TYR A 244 17.24 -3.62 4.19
C TYR A 244 17.69 -2.62 5.29
N GLN A 245 18.60 -1.70 4.94
CA GLN A 245 18.98 -0.62 5.85
C GLN A 245 17.83 0.37 6.02
N MET A 246 17.19 0.81 4.91
CA MET A 246 16.04 1.70 4.96
C MET A 246 14.85 1.03 5.65
N PHE A 247 14.60 -0.25 5.38
CA PHE A 247 13.58 -1.00 6.11
C PHE A 247 13.79 -0.93 7.62
N ARG A 248 15.03 -1.12 8.11
CA ARG A 248 15.32 -1.02 9.55
C ARG A 248 15.12 0.37 10.14
N SER A 249 15.40 1.42 9.39
CA SER A 249 15.34 2.80 9.91
C SER A 249 13.94 3.42 9.81
N GLU A 250 13.14 3.01 8.82
CA GLU A 250 11.88 3.68 8.51
C GLU A 250 10.63 2.88 8.88
N THR A 251 10.74 1.56 9.08
CA THR A 251 9.58 0.72 9.40
C THR A 251 8.88 1.17 10.69
N VAL A 252 7.59 1.41 10.59
CA VAL A 252 6.67 1.62 11.71
C VAL A 252 5.96 0.33 12.03
N ALA A 253 5.36 -0.31 11.02
CA ALA A 253 4.69 -1.59 11.17
C ALA A 253 4.74 -2.46 9.90
N VAL A 254 4.35 -3.70 10.07
CA VAL A 254 4.22 -4.71 9.02
C VAL A 254 3.01 -5.59 9.32
N GLU A 255 2.20 -5.87 8.29
CA GLU A 255 1.09 -6.81 8.37
C GLU A 255 1.33 -8.01 7.45
N MET A 256 1.02 -9.18 7.96
CA MET A 256 1.07 -10.44 7.22
C MET A 256 0.04 -11.42 7.77
N THR A 257 -0.18 -12.54 7.09
CA THR A 257 -1.03 -13.59 7.65
C THR A 257 -0.38 -14.21 8.90
N ARG A 258 -1.19 -14.73 9.82
CA ARG A 258 -0.68 -15.46 10.99
C ARG A 258 0.09 -16.71 10.59
N GLU A 259 -0.24 -17.31 9.45
CA GLU A 259 0.49 -18.42 8.87
C GLU A 259 1.91 -18.00 8.50
N ALA A 260 2.07 -16.92 7.71
CA ALA A 260 3.36 -16.36 7.35
C ALA A 260 4.21 -15.98 8.57
N TYR A 261 3.59 -15.46 9.64
CA TYR A 261 4.27 -15.12 10.88
C TYR A 261 4.74 -16.35 11.65
N ALA A 262 3.93 -17.45 11.69
CA ALA A 262 4.23 -18.66 12.43
C ALA A 262 5.36 -19.49 11.79
N GLU A 263 5.53 -19.40 10.49
CA GLU A 263 6.58 -20.07 9.73
C GLU A 263 7.96 -19.45 9.96
#